data_9082dd24ee6c6eb8f1ea2cc6fa18461b
#
_entry.id   9082dd24ee6c6eb8f1ea2cc6fa18461b
#
_cell.length_a   1.000
_cell.length_b   1.000
_cell.length_c   1.000
_cell.angle_alpha   90.00
_cell.angle_beta   90.00
_cell.angle_gamma   90.00
#
_symmetry.space_group_name_H-M   'P 1'
#
loop_
_entity.id
_entity.type
_entity.pdbx_description
1 polymer ?
#
loop_
_entity_poly.entity_id
_entity_poly.type
_entity_poly.pdbx_seq_one_letter_code
_entity_poly.pdbx_strand_id
1 'polypeptide(L)'
;MSLVIEKDAPWALVTGATGGLGLQFCELLAARGYRLVITARDTARLAEMRELIPQAQLALAGDLTDPVCLKNLLNHLKRENIEPEVLINNAGFGLYGETLEQNSAENINLVDLNVRALTTLTLALAPSMRAKRKGYILNVASIAAFMPCPYLSVYGASKAYVLSFSEALHEELKTEGVHVTALCPGPVKTNFWNRAGVSECDRFEFAITDARSVAERGLGALFKNKALATYGILNKLLTVSSQFAPKGLTRLIAKEVLRLAVKK
;
A
#
# COMPACT_ATOMS: atom_id res chain seq x y z
N MET A 1 26.37 9.73 13.91
CA MET A 1 26.35 10.84 12.94
C MET A 1 24.92 11.29 12.81
N SER A 2 24.51 12.43 13.41
CA SER A 2 23.18 12.99 13.23
C SER A 2 23.06 13.42 11.78
N LEU A 3 22.19 12.76 11.03
CA LEU A 3 21.82 13.20 9.68
C LEU A 3 21.19 14.60 9.80
N VAL A 4 21.90 15.61 9.33
CA VAL A 4 21.37 16.98 9.22
C VAL A 4 20.27 16.91 8.16
N ILE A 5 19.01 17.10 8.61
CA ILE A 5 17.89 17.17 7.69
C ILE A 5 17.97 18.52 6.97
N GLU A 6 18.21 18.50 5.67
CA GLU A 6 18.22 19.73 4.88
C GLU A 6 16.84 20.38 4.91
N LYS A 7 16.81 21.69 5.16
CA LYS A 7 15.55 22.48 5.29
C LYS A 7 14.67 22.39 4.05
N ASP A 8 15.30 22.22 2.88
CA ASP A 8 14.63 22.16 1.57
C ASP A 8 14.48 20.73 1.03
N ALA A 9 14.76 19.72 1.85
CA ALA A 9 14.58 18.31 1.46
C ALA A 9 13.12 18.05 1.05
N PRO A 10 12.88 17.23 0.00
CA PRO A 10 11.54 16.94 -0.48
C PRO A 10 10.72 16.14 0.55
N TRP A 11 9.40 16.27 0.45
CA TRP A 11 8.48 15.56 1.33
C TRP A 11 8.00 14.24 0.73
N ALA A 12 7.80 13.26 1.59
CA ALA A 12 7.09 12.02 1.27
C ALA A 12 5.95 11.81 2.26
N LEU A 13 4.77 11.45 1.76
CA LEU A 13 3.62 11.03 2.56
C LEU A 13 3.51 9.51 2.55
N VAL A 14 3.50 8.90 3.74
CA VAL A 14 3.34 7.45 3.90
C VAL A 14 2.09 7.16 4.73
N THR A 15 1.12 6.46 4.15
CA THR A 15 -0.08 6.00 4.86
C THR A 15 0.12 4.61 5.46
N GLY A 16 -0.49 4.33 6.62
CA GLY A 16 -0.28 3.07 7.34
C GLY A 16 1.18 2.88 7.78
N ALA A 17 1.84 3.97 8.15
CA ALA A 17 3.27 4.04 8.44
C ALA A 17 3.70 3.09 9.57
N THR A 18 2.84 2.83 10.55
CA THR A 18 3.15 1.99 11.72
C THR A 18 3.10 0.48 11.44
N GLY A 19 2.65 0.07 10.26
CA GLY A 19 2.62 -1.34 9.83
C GLY A 19 3.94 -1.80 9.21
N GLY A 20 4.12 -3.12 9.07
CA GLY A 20 5.38 -3.72 8.62
C GLY A 20 5.98 -3.11 7.35
N LEU A 21 5.24 -3.05 6.24
CA LEU A 21 5.71 -2.40 5.00
C LEU A 21 5.83 -0.87 5.17
N GLY A 22 4.87 -0.24 5.87
CA GLY A 22 4.86 1.20 6.08
C GLY A 22 6.09 1.70 6.80
N LEU A 23 6.52 1.01 7.86
CA LEU A 23 7.76 1.31 8.57
C LEU A 23 8.98 1.21 7.63
N GLN A 24 9.05 0.15 6.82
CA GLN A 24 10.16 -0.03 5.89
C GLN A 24 10.20 1.07 4.80
N PHE A 25 9.04 1.51 4.31
CA PHE A 25 9.00 2.67 3.42
C PHE A 25 9.51 3.95 4.09
N CYS A 26 9.11 4.19 5.35
CA CYS A 26 9.59 5.36 6.10
C CYS A 26 11.11 5.34 6.27
N GLU A 27 11.69 4.23 6.71
CA GLU A 27 13.16 4.09 6.87
C GLU A 27 13.91 4.28 5.54
N LEU A 28 13.43 3.67 4.46
CA LEU A 28 14.05 3.73 3.15
C LEU A 28 13.96 5.12 2.50
N LEU A 29 12.87 5.85 2.71
CA LEU A 29 12.70 7.23 2.23
C LEU A 29 13.52 8.21 3.08
N ALA A 30 13.54 8.02 4.40
CA ALA A 30 14.40 8.77 5.31
C ALA A 30 15.88 8.65 4.94
N ALA A 31 16.34 7.42 4.66
CA ALA A 31 17.71 7.16 4.20
C ALA A 31 18.03 7.81 2.84
N ARG A 32 17.02 8.16 2.04
CA ARG A 32 17.14 8.93 0.78
C ARG A 32 17.03 10.43 0.96
N GLY A 33 16.96 10.91 2.20
CA GLY A 33 16.91 12.35 2.52
C GLY A 33 15.51 12.97 2.45
N TYR A 34 14.43 12.19 2.33
CA TYR A 34 13.07 12.74 2.35
C TYR A 34 12.67 13.13 3.77
N ARG A 35 11.99 14.28 3.93
CA ARG A 35 11.17 14.61 5.09
C ARG A 35 9.87 13.80 5.01
N LEU A 36 9.41 13.27 6.12
CA LEU A 36 8.25 12.40 6.11
C LEU A 36 7.03 13.04 6.77
N VAL A 37 5.91 12.93 6.10
CA VAL A 37 4.58 12.98 6.70
C VAL A 37 4.12 11.55 6.86
N ILE A 38 3.86 11.13 8.09
CA ILE A 38 3.42 9.78 8.40
C ILE A 38 2.00 9.80 8.98
N THR A 39 1.16 8.86 8.54
CA THR A 39 -0.19 8.73 9.09
C THR A 39 -0.56 7.29 9.39
N ALA A 40 -1.21 7.08 10.52
CA ALA A 40 -1.77 5.82 10.98
C ALA A 40 -2.83 6.09 12.05
N ARG A 41 -3.53 5.05 12.52
CA ARG A 41 -4.54 5.19 13.58
C ARG A 41 -3.94 5.26 14.98
N ASP A 42 -2.84 4.56 15.19
CA ASP A 42 -2.18 4.42 16.50
C ASP A 42 -1.28 5.62 16.78
N THR A 43 -1.74 6.51 17.68
CA THR A 43 -1.04 7.72 18.06
C THR A 43 0.26 7.43 18.81
N ALA A 44 0.27 6.41 19.70
CA ALA A 44 1.45 6.06 20.48
C ALA A 44 2.56 5.54 19.56
N ARG A 45 2.20 4.66 18.63
CA ARG A 45 3.14 4.11 17.65
C ARG A 45 3.68 5.18 16.71
N LEU A 46 2.87 6.17 16.33
CA LEU A 46 3.34 7.31 15.53
C LEU A 46 4.33 8.18 16.28
N ALA A 47 4.10 8.40 17.59
CA ALA A 47 5.04 9.14 18.45
C ALA A 47 6.39 8.41 18.57
N GLU A 48 6.37 7.11 18.83
CA GLU A 48 7.56 6.25 18.83
C GLU A 48 8.33 6.32 17.50
N MET A 49 7.63 6.26 16.38
CA MET A 49 8.27 6.36 15.06
C MET A 49 8.95 7.70 14.83
N ARG A 50 8.42 8.80 15.35
CA ARG A 50 9.08 10.12 15.26
C ARG A 50 10.39 10.18 16.05
N GLU A 51 10.47 9.47 17.15
CA GLU A 51 11.73 9.35 17.93
C GLU A 51 12.76 8.50 17.19
N LEU A 52 12.32 7.39 16.59
CA LEU A 52 13.20 6.46 15.87
C LEU A 52 13.65 6.97 14.48
N ILE A 53 12.81 7.75 13.82
CA ILE A 53 13.06 8.28 12.47
C ILE A 53 12.96 9.81 12.51
N PRO A 54 14.05 10.55 12.76
CA PRO A 54 14.02 12.02 12.86
C PRO A 54 13.44 12.73 11.64
N GLN A 55 13.51 12.11 10.45
CA GLN A 55 12.88 12.60 9.23
C GLN A 55 11.34 12.57 9.25
N ALA A 56 10.71 11.82 10.17
CA ALA A 56 9.26 11.81 10.39
C ALA A 56 8.80 13.09 11.13
N GLN A 57 8.92 14.22 10.45
CA GLN A 57 8.70 15.56 11.01
C GLN A 57 7.24 15.82 11.32
N LEU A 58 6.31 15.22 10.56
CA LEU A 58 4.89 15.37 10.77
C LEU A 58 4.21 14.00 10.91
N ALA A 59 3.57 13.77 12.06
CA ALA A 59 2.78 12.58 12.33
C ALA A 59 1.32 12.98 12.56
N LEU A 60 0.42 12.49 11.72
CA LEU A 60 -1.01 12.80 11.76
C LEU A 60 -1.78 11.52 12.05
N ALA A 61 -2.24 11.39 13.30
CA ALA A 61 -3.09 10.27 13.68
C ALA A 61 -4.50 10.43 13.12
N GLY A 62 -5.04 9.34 12.56
CA GLY A 62 -6.41 9.35 12.08
C GLY A 62 -6.83 8.10 11.33
N ASP A 63 -8.12 7.89 11.27
CA ASP A 63 -8.71 6.82 10.48
C ASP A 63 -9.06 7.33 9.07
N LEU A 64 -8.33 6.85 8.07
CA LEU A 64 -8.54 7.25 6.67
C LEU A 64 -9.83 6.66 6.06
N THR A 65 -10.56 5.79 6.79
CA THR A 65 -11.93 5.40 6.42
C THR A 65 -12.94 6.51 6.69
N ASP A 66 -12.59 7.50 7.54
CA ASP A 66 -13.40 8.68 7.77
C ASP A 66 -13.07 9.78 6.74
N PRO A 67 -14.06 10.22 5.92
CA PRO A 67 -13.86 11.31 4.97
C PRO A 67 -13.42 12.63 5.63
N VAL A 68 -13.85 12.87 6.87
CA VAL A 68 -13.48 14.10 7.60
C VAL A 68 -12.00 14.05 7.98
N CYS A 69 -11.53 12.91 8.47
CA CYS A 69 -10.13 12.71 8.80
C CYS A 69 -9.24 12.88 7.55
N LEU A 70 -9.65 12.29 6.43
CA LEU A 70 -8.93 12.41 5.16
C LEU A 70 -8.87 13.86 4.65
N LYS A 71 -9.98 14.58 4.74
CA LYS A 71 -10.03 16.02 4.41
C LYS A 71 -9.12 16.84 5.33
N ASN A 72 -9.11 16.53 6.62
CA ASN A 72 -8.25 17.23 7.59
C ASN A 72 -6.77 17.01 7.30
N LEU A 73 -6.36 15.80 6.92
CA LEU A 73 -4.99 15.51 6.47
C LEU A 73 -4.60 16.41 5.29
N LEU A 74 -5.43 16.44 4.24
CA LEU A 74 -5.17 17.27 3.04
C LEU A 74 -5.14 18.77 3.36
N ASN A 75 -6.07 19.25 4.20
CA ASN A 75 -6.10 20.64 4.64
C ASN A 75 -4.85 21.01 5.47
N HIS A 76 -4.37 20.08 6.31
CA HIS A 76 -3.15 20.29 7.08
C HIS A 76 -1.93 20.44 6.15
N LEU A 77 -1.77 19.55 5.18
CA LEU A 77 -0.70 19.65 4.17
C LEU A 77 -0.73 21.01 3.46
N LYS A 78 -1.91 21.44 3.02
CA LYS A 78 -2.09 22.72 2.35
C LYS A 78 -1.74 23.91 3.26
N ARG A 79 -2.17 23.91 4.51
CA ARG A 79 -1.90 24.99 5.47
C ARG A 79 -0.41 25.13 5.79
N GLU A 80 0.30 24.03 5.90
CA GLU A 80 1.74 24.01 6.17
C GLU A 80 2.60 24.13 4.88
N ASN A 81 1.97 24.35 3.72
CA ASN A 81 2.63 24.38 2.41
C ASN A 81 3.49 23.12 2.15
N ILE A 82 3.02 21.97 2.61
CA ILE A 82 3.67 20.68 2.37
C ILE A 82 3.11 20.08 1.08
N GLU A 83 3.97 19.95 0.09
CA GLU A 83 3.66 19.31 -1.18
C GLU A 83 4.51 18.04 -1.34
N PRO A 84 3.97 16.87 -1.01
CA PRO A 84 4.71 15.62 -1.12
C PRO A 84 5.15 15.34 -2.56
N GLU A 85 6.45 15.11 -2.75
CA GLU A 85 7.01 14.61 -4.01
C GLU A 85 6.77 13.10 -4.15
N VAL A 86 6.68 12.39 -3.01
CA VAL A 86 6.41 10.95 -2.96
C VAL A 86 5.12 10.71 -2.17
N LEU A 87 4.20 9.92 -2.74
CA LEU A 87 3.03 9.38 -2.06
C LEU A 87 3.12 7.85 -2.00
N ILE A 88 3.11 7.29 -0.79
CA ILE A 88 3.01 5.85 -0.55
C ILE A 88 1.63 5.53 0.02
N ASN A 89 0.72 5.08 -0.82
CA ASN A 89 -0.57 4.54 -0.44
C ASN A 89 -0.40 3.09 0.03
N ASN A 90 0.01 2.93 1.29
CA ASN A 90 0.27 1.63 1.90
C ASN A 90 -0.83 1.20 2.88
N ALA A 91 -1.59 2.13 3.45
CA ALA A 91 -2.67 1.78 4.37
C ALA A 91 -3.68 0.82 3.72
N GLY A 92 -3.99 -0.27 4.41
CA GLY A 92 -4.93 -1.27 3.93
C GLY A 92 -5.06 -2.44 4.89
N PHE A 93 -6.15 -3.18 4.75
CA PHE A 93 -6.36 -4.45 5.46
C PHE A 93 -7.19 -5.40 4.61
N GLY A 94 -7.31 -6.65 5.06
CA GLY A 94 -8.15 -7.68 4.47
C GLY A 94 -9.03 -8.31 5.54
N LEU A 95 -10.10 -8.98 5.12
CA LEU A 95 -10.96 -9.82 5.96
C LEU A 95 -11.04 -11.20 5.32
N TYR A 96 -10.71 -12.23 6.09
CA TYR A 96 -10.77 -13.62 5.64
C TYR A 96 -12.02 -14.30 6.18
N GLY A 97 -12.67 -15.11 5.35
CA GLY A 97 -13.84 -15.90 5.70
C GLY A 97 -14.93 -15.87 4.63
N GLU A 98 -16.01 -16.59 4.84
CA GLU A 98 -17.15 -16.55 3.93
C GLU A 98 -17.75 -15.14 3.92
N THR A 99 -17.81 -14.52 2.74
CA THR A 99 -18.13 -13.09 2.61
C THR A 99 -19.49 -12.71 3.22
N LEU A 100 -20.47 -13.60 3.15
CA LEU A 100 -21.80 -13.35 3.71
C LEU A 100 -21.86 -13.50 5.24
N GLU A 101 -20.89 -14.16 5.84
CA GLU A 101 -20.75 -14.31 7.29
C GLU A 101 -19.89 -13.20 7.93
N GLN A 102 -19.24 -12.40 7.12
CA GLN A 102 -18.42 -11.28 7.58
C GLN A 102 -19.29 -10.07 7.95
N ASN A 103 -18.80 -9.26 8.87
CA ASN A 103 -19.43 -7.99 9.21
C ASN A 103 -19.45 -7.05 7.98
N SER A 104 -20.63 -6.66 7.54
CA SER A 104 -20.81 -5.80 6.36
C SER A 104 -20.18 -4.42 6.53
N ALA A 105 -20.24 -3.83 7.72
CA ALA A 105 -19.62 -2.53 8.00
C ALA A 105 -18.08 -2.60 7.90
N GLU A 106 -17.46 -3.69 8.35
CA GLU A 106 -16.01 -3.89 8.20
C GLU A 106 -15.62 -4.07 6.73
N ASN A 107 -16.43 -4.76 5.93
CA ASN A 107 -16.20 -4.87 4.49
C ASN A 107 -16.32 -3.52 3.78
N ILE A 108 -17.26 -2.66 4.18
CA ILE A 108 -17.36 -1.29 3.66
C ILE A 108 -16.14 -0.46 4.09
N ASN A 109 -15.72 -0.53 5.35
CA ASN A 109 -14.49 0.12 5.84
C ASN A 109 -13.25 -0.35 5.07
N LEU A 110 -13.20 -1.64 4.67
CA LEU A 110 -12.12 -2.15 3.82
C LEU A 110 -12.11 -1.44 2.46
N VAL A 111 -13.26 -1.27 1.81
CA VAL A 111 -13.37 -0.54 0.55
C VAL A 111 -13.01 0.93 0.74
N ASP A 112 -13.48 1.54 1.82
CA ASP A 112 -13.17 2.93 2.15
C ASP A 112 -11.67 3.16 2.33
N LEU A 113 -10.96 2.26 3.00
CA LEU A 113 -9.52 2.40 3.18
C LEU A 113 -8.74 2.04 1.90
N ASN A 114 -8.98 0.82 1.37
CA ASN A 114 -8.17 0.28 0.29
C ASN A 114 -8.41 0.97 -1.06
N VAL A 115 -9.60 1.53 -1.27
CA VAL A 115 -10.03 2.14 -2.54
C VAL A 115 -10.24 3.64 -2.40
N ARG A 116 -11.25 4.07 -1.61
CA ARG A 116 -11.64 5.48 -1.54
C ARG A 116 -10.52 6.38 -1.03
N ALA A 117 -9.89 6.04 0.10
CA ALA A 117 -8.82 6.86 0.68
C ALA A 117 -7.62 6.98 -0.25
N LEU A 118 -7.16 5.85 -0.81
CA LEU A 118 -6.08 5.80 -1.79
C LEU A 118 -6.37 6.67 -3.01
N THR A 119 -7.56 6.54 -3.59
CA THR A 119 -8.00 7.31 -4.76
C THR A 119 -8.06 8.80 -4.44
N THR A 120 -8.65 9.17 -3.29
CA THR A 120 -8.76 10.56 -2.86
C THR A 120 -7.39 11.21 -2.67
N LEU A 121 -6.46 10.55 -1.99
CA LEU A 121 -5.10 11.08 -1.81
C LEU A 121 -4.36 11.22 -3.14
N THR A 122 -4.47 10.23 -4.00
CA THR A 122 -3.84 10.25 -5.33
C THR A 122 -4.37 11.42 -6.16
N LEU A 123 -5.69 11.58 -6.27
CA LEU A 123 -6.32 12.65 -7.05
C LEU A 123 -6.07 14.03 -6.46
N ALA A 124 -5.89 14.15 -5.15
CA ALA A 124 -5.59 15.42 -4.49
C ALA A 124 -4.12 15.87 -4.69
N LEU A 125 -3.17 14.93 -4.73
CA LEU A 125 -1.73 15.25 -4.75
C LEU A 125 -1.11 15.17 -6.15
N ALA A 126 -1.60 14.31 -7.04
CA ALA A 126 -1.07 14.15 -8.39
C ALA A 126 -1.07 15.46 -9.23
N PRO A 127 -2.05 16.37 -9.12
CA PRO A 127 -2.04 17.62 -9.90
C PRO A 127 -0.82 18.51 -9.61
N SER A 128 -0.39 18.66 -8.35
CA SER A 128 0.80 19.43 -7.99
C SER A 128 2.09 18.76 -8.49
N MET A 129 2.17 17.44 -8.42
CA MET A 129 3.27 16.64 -8.96
C MET A 129 3.37 16.81 -10.48
N ARG A 130 2.24 16.74 -11.18
CA ARG A 130 2.14 16.97 -12.63
C ARG A 130 2.59 18.37 -13.02
N ALA A 131 2.12 19.40 -12.30
CA ALA A 131 2.50 20.78 -12.56
C ALA A 131 4.00 21.03 -12.42
N LYS A 132 4.66 20.34 -11.46
CA LYS A 132 6.10 20.37 -11.25
C LYS A 132 6.87 19.43 -12.17
N ARG A 133 6.19 18.59 -12.97
CA ARG A 133 6.75 17.53 -13.78
C ARG A 133 7.68 16.59 -12.97
N LYS A 134 7.34 16.40 -11.70
CA LYS A 134 8.13 15.60 -10.76
C LYS A 134 7.22 15.05 -9.67
N GLY A 135 7.05 13.73 -9.62
CA GLY A 135 6.26 13.06 -8.59
C GLY A 135 6.37 11.53 -8.66
N TYR A 136 6.10 10.90 -7.51
CA TYR A 136 6.23 9.45 -7.36
C TYR A 136 5.06 8.93 -6.52
N ILE A 137 4.25 8.06 -7.10
CA ILE A 137 3.08 7.48 -6.44
C ILE A 137 3.22 5.96 -6.42
N LEU A 138 3.33 5.37 -5.23
CA LEU A 138 3.33 3.93 -5.05
C LEU A 138 2.05 3.49 -4.36
N ASN A 139 1.28 2.67 -5.06
CA ASN A 139 0.04 2.09 -4.56
C ASN A 139 0.27 0.61 -4.19
N VAL A 140 0.07 0.26 -2.91
CA VAL A 140 0.24 -1.12 -2.46
C VAL A 140 -1.02 -1.93 -2.80
N ALA A 141 -0.92 -2.68 -3.90
CA ALA A 141 -1.89 -3.69 -4.33
C ALA A 141 -1.62 -5.04 -3.65
N SER A 142 -1.68 -6.15 -4.37
CA SER A 142 -1.38 -7.51 -3.93
C SER A 142 -1.34 -8.45 -5.14
N ILE A 143 -0.73 -9.63 -5.02
CA ILE A 143 -0.93 -10.71 -6.00
C ILE A 143 -2.41 -11.15 -6.07
N ALA A 144 -3.21 -10.93 -5.03
CA ALA A 144 -4.65 -11.13 -5.02
C ALA A 144 -5.41 -10.25 -6.04
N ALA A 145 -4.75 -9.24 -6.62
CA ALA A 145 -5.33 -8.39 -7.65
C ALA A 145 -5.51 -9.10 -9.01
N PHE A 146 -4.77 -10.17 -9.25
CA PHE A 146 -4.70 -10.83 -10.55
C PHE A 146 -5.72 -11.96 -10.75
N MET A 147 -6.42 -12.36 -9.69
CA MET A 147 -7.39 -13.46 -9.75
C MET A 147 -8.53 -13.26 -8.74
N PRO A 148 -9.71 -13.86 -8.98
CA PRO A 148 -10.75 -13.92 -7.97
C PRO A 148 -10.26 -14.68 -6.72
N CYS A 149 -10.50 -14.11 -5.53
CA CYS A 149 -10.04 -14.69 -4.27
C CYS A 149 -11.24 -15.08 -3.38
N PRO A 150 -11.79 -16.31 -3.50
CA PRO A 150 -12.80 -16.80 -2.55
C PRO A 150 -12.29 -16.70 -1.12
N TYR A 151 -13.16 -16.41 -0.17
CA TYR A 151 -12.86 -16.12 1.25
C TYR A 151 -12.12 -14.79 1.51
N LEU A 152 -11.66 -14.09 0.46
CA LEU A 152 -11.06 -12.75 0.48
C LEU A 152 -11.72 -11.88 -0.62
N SER A 153 -13.01 -12.05 -0.86
CA SER A 153 -13.69 -11.51 -2.05
C SER A 153 -13.59 -9.98 -2.15
N VAL A 154 -13.94 -9.26 -1.09
CA VAL A 154 -13.89 -7.80 -1.06
C VAL A 154 -12.44 -7.30 -1.12
N TYR A 155 -11.54 -7.96 -0.39
CA TYR A 155 -10.11 -7.63 -0.43
C TYR A 155 -9.52 -7.81 -1.84
N GLY A 156 -9.70 -8.97 -2.47
CA GLY A 156 -9.22 -9.24 -3.83
C GLY A 156 -9.76 -8.22 -4.84
N ALA A 157 -11.06 -7.92 -4.77
CA ALA A 157 -11.67 -6.90 -5.61
C ALA A 157 -11.10 -5.50 -5.37
N SER A 158 -10.85 -5.12 -4.11
CA SER A 158 -10.21 -3.83 -3.79
C SER A 158 -8.80 -3.74 -4.35
N LYS A 159 -8.03 -4.83 -4.31
CA LYS A 159 -6.65 -4.86 -4.84
C LYS A 159 -6.62 -4.93 -6.37
N ALA A 160 -7.61 -5.53 -7.01
CA ALA A 160 -7.80 -5.46 -8.46
C ALA A 160 -8.10 -4.03 -8.93
N TYR A 161 -8.95 -3.30 -8.19
CA TYR A 161 -9.15 -1.86 -8.43
C TYR A 161 -7.83 -1.09 -8.35
N VAL A 162 -7.06 -1.27 -7.27
CA VAL A 162 -5.79 -0.57 -7.07
C VAL A 162 -4.80 -0.85 -8.20
N LEU A 163 -4.70 -2.10 -8.64
CA LEU A 163 -3.83 -2.49 -9.76
C LEU A 163 -4.26 -1.76 -11.04
N SER A 164 -5.51 -1.92 -11.46
CA SER A 164 -6.04 -1.33 -12.69
C SER A 164 -5.95 0.20 -12.68
N PHE A 165 -6.30 0.85 -11.58
CA PHE A 165 -6.19 2.29 -11.40
C PHE A 165 -4.74 2.78 -11.52
N SER A 166 -3.79 2.06 -10.92
CA SER A 166 -2.37 2.44 -10.93
C SER A 166 -1.76 2.29 -12.33
N GLU A 167 -2.08 1.21 -13.04
CA GLU A 167 -1.56 0.97 -14.40
C GLU A 167 -2.12 2.00 -15.40
N ALA A 168 -3.42 2.33 -15.31
CA ALA A 168 -4.02 3.36 -16.14
C ALA A 168 -3.39 4.73 -15.86
N LEU A 169 -3.27 5.11 -14.58
CA LEU A 169 -2.68 6.38 -14.19
C LEU A 169 -1.19 6.48 -14.54
N HIS A 170 -0.45 5.36 -14.50
CA HIS A 170 0.92 5.30 -15.00
C HIS A 170 1.01 5.70 -16.46
N GLU A 171 0.16 5.14 -17.33
CA GLU A 171 0.15 5.46 -18.75
C GLU A 171 -0.22 6.93 -19.01
N GLU A 172 -1.16 7.48 -18.25
CA GLU A 172 -1.58 8.88 -18.37
C GLU A 172 -0.47 9.87 -17.95
N LEU A 173 0.33 9.52 -16.92
CA LEU A 173 1.25 10.45 -16.28
C LEU A 173 2.74 10.23 -16.61
N LYS A 174 3.11 9.11 -17.23
CA LYS A 174 4.54 8.76 -17.48
C LYS A 174 5.29 9.80 -18.30
N THR A 175 4.62 10.52 -19.20
CA THR A 175 5.21 11.61 -20.00
C THR A 175 5.12 12.97 -19.32
N GLU A 176 4.36 13.06 -18.25
CA GLU A 176 4.14 14.27 -17.46
C GLU A 176 5.14 14.41 -16.28
N GLY A 177 6.11 13.49 -16.20
CA GLY A 177 7.13 13.50 -15.14
C GLY A 177 6.64 12.94 -13.80
N VAL A 178 5.50 12.23 -13.77
CA VAL A 178 4.97 11.58 -12.57
C VAL A 178 5.00 10.07 -12.76
N HIS A 179 5.73 9.39 -11.89
CA HIS A 179 5.85 7.94 -11.88
C HIS A 179 4.78 7.32 -10.99
N VAL A 180 4.01 6.38 -11.52
CA VAL A 180 3.01 5.63 -10.75
C VAL A 180 3.35 4.14 -10.81
N THR A 181 3.39 3.48 -9.65
CA THR A 181 3.72 2.06 -9.56
C THR A 181 2.71 1.32 -8.69
N ALA A 182 2.13 0.25 -9.21
CA ALA A 182 1.43 -0.76 -8.43
C ALA A 182 2.45 -1.74 -7.83
N LEU A 183 2.57 -1.79 -6.50
CA LEU A 183 3.33 -2.84 -5.82
C LEU A 183 2.39 -3.99 -5.49
N CYS A 184 2.68 -5.18 -6.02
CA CYS A 184 1.89 -6.38 -5.82
C CYS A 184 2.68 -7.42 -5.01
N PRO A 185 2.75 -7.30 -3.67
CA PRO A 185 3.40 -8.29 -2.84
C PRO A 185 2.59 -9.59 -2.77
N GLY A 186 3.31 -10.70 -2.58
CA GLY A 186 2.76 -11.93 -2.02
C GLY A 186 2.58 -11.82 -0.51
N PRO A 187 2.49 -12.93 0.22
CA PRO A 187 2.48 -12.92 1.68
C PRO A 187 3.74 -12.25 2.23
N VAL A 188 3.57 -11.26 3.12
CA VAL A 188 4.66 -10.54 3.76
C VAL A 188 4.60 -10.77 5.26
N LYS A 189 5.75 -10.92 5.90
CA LYS A 189 5.86 -11.06 7.36
C LYS A 189 5.44 -9.76 8.05
N THR A 190 4.13 -9.64 8.32
CA THR A 190 3.51 -8.47 8.95
C THR A 190 2.29 -8.93 9.75
N ASN A 191 1.72 -8.05 10.57
CA ASN A 191 0.47 -8.33 11.29
C ASN A 191 -0.79 -8.35 10.40
N PHE A 192 -0.64 -8.41 9.07
CA PHE A 192 -1.75 -8.38 8.12
C PHE A 192 -2.73 -9.55 8.34
N TRP A 193 -2.21 -10.78 8.46
CA TRP A 193 -3.04 -11.98 8.64
C TRP A 193 -3.77 -12.00 9.97
N ASN A 194 -3.12 -11.59 11.06
CA ASN A 194 -3.77 -11.45 12.36
C ASN A 194 -4.94 -10.47 12.30
N ARG A 195 -4.78 -9.36 11.58
CA ARG A 195 -5.87 -8.37 11.34
C ARG A 195 -6.95 -8.88 10.41
N ALA A 196 -6.62 -9.79 9.50
CA ALA A 196 -7.59 -10.46 8.63
C ALA A 196 -8.40 -11.55 9.34
N GLY A 197 -8.17 -11.79 10.65
CA GLY A 197 -8.84 -12.81 11.43
C GLY A 197 -8.22 -14.20 11.32
N VAL A 198 -6.95 -14.29 10.86
CA VAL A 198 -6.21 -15.54 10.68
C VAL A 198 -5.09 -15.60 11.71
N SER A 199 -5.23 -16.46 12.73
CA SER A 199 -4.25 -16.59 13.83
C SER A 199 -2.99 -17.38 13.45
N GLU A 200 -3.09 -18.31 12.51
CA GLU A 200 -1.98 -19.13 12.04
C GLU A 200 -2.04 -19.30 10.52
N CYS A 201 -1.04 -18.79 9.82
CA CYS A 201 -0.89 -18.94 8.38
C CYS A 201 0.36 -19.75 8.05
N ASP A 202 0.51 -20.92 8.72
CA ASP A 202 1.72 -21.78 8.67
C ASP A 202 2.02 -22.29 7.26
N ARG A 203 1.01 -22.43 6.41
CA ARG A 203 1.18 -23.06 5.09
C ARG A 203 1.79 -22.15 4.03
N PHE A 204 1.92 -20.86 4.30
CA PHE A 204 2.60 -19.92 3.40
C PHE A 204 4.00 -19.53 3.88
N GLU A 205 4.55 -20.16 4.91
CA GLU A 205 5.88 -19.81 5.43
C GLU A 205 6.96 -19.80 4.34
N PHE A 206 6.91 -20.74 3.40
CA PHE A 206 7.85 -20.80 2.27
C PHE A 206 7.68 -19.62 1.27
N ALA A 207 6.53 -18.95 1.29
CA ALA A 207 6.21 -17.82 0.42
C ALA A 207 6.26 -16.48 1.16
N ILE A 208 6.47 -16.50 2.50
CA ILE A 208 6.53 -15.28 3.30
C ILE A 208 7.81 -14.52 2.96
N THR A 209 7.63 -13.29 2.57
CA THR A 209 8.74 -12.41 2.18
C THR A 209 9.01 -11.39 3.27
N ASP A 210 10.28 -11.03 3.43
CA ASP A 210 10.70 -9.93 4.28
C ASP A 210 10.15 -8.59 3.80
N ALA A 211 9.62 -7.81 4.74
CA ALA A 211 8.97 -6.53 4.43
C ALA A 211 9.94 -5.50 3.82
N ARG A 212 11.21 -5.51 4.28
CA ARG A 212 12.24 -4.59 3.77
C ARG A 212 12.53 -4.86 2.31
N SER A 213 12.77 -6.11 1.94
CA SER A 213 13.04 -6.52 0.55
C SER A 213 11.89 -6.16 -0.40
N VAL A 214 10.63 -6.31 0.07
CA VAL A 214 9.44 -5.91 -0.69
C VAL A 214 9.38 -4.40 -0.87
N ALA A 215 9.64 -3.63 0.18
CA ALA A 215 9.64 -2.16 0.13
C ALA A 215 10.77 -1.63 -0.78
N GLU A 216 11.97 -2.19 -0.69
CA GLU A 216 13.11 -1.86 -1.57
C GLU A 216 12.77 -2.13 -3.04
N ARG A 217 12.14 -3.28 -3.34
CA ARG A 217 11.68 -3.62 -4.68
C ARG A 217 10.65 -2.62 -5.19
N GLY A 218 9.67 -2.26 -4.35
CA GLY A 218 8.63 -1.28 -4.68
C GLY A 218 9.21 0.09 -5.01
N LEU A 219 10.04 0.64 -4.12
CA LEU A 219 10.70 1.93 -4.35
C LEU A 219 11.66 1.90 -5.53
N GLY A 220 12.41 0.80 -5.70
CA GLY A 220 13.29 0.63 -6.85
C GLY A 220 12.55 0.61 -8.19
N ALA A 221 11.34 0.05 -8.24
CA ALA A 221 10.48 0.08 -9.42
C ALA A 221 9.89 1.48 -9.66
N LEU A 222 9.42 2.14 -8.59
CA LEU A 222 8.85 3.49 -8.62
C LEU A 222 9.85 4.50 -9.21
N PHE A 223 11.06 4.55 -8.67
CA PHE A 223 12.07 5.50 -9.15
C PHE A 223 12.58 5.18 -10.56
N LYS A 224 12.40 3.94 -11.03
CA LYS A 224 12.69 3.51 -12.41
C LYS A 224 11.49 3.61 -13.35
N ASN A 225 10.42 4.28 -12.95
CA ASN A 225 9.19 4.44 -13.73
C ASN A 225 8.62 3.13 -14.28
N LYS A 226 8.48 2.11 -13.41
CA LYS A 226 7.85 0.83 -13.77
C LYS A 226 6.39 0.85 -13.30
N ALA A 227 5.46 0.50 -14.20
CA ALA A 227 4.03 0.45 -13.86
C ALA A 227 3.72 -0.58 -12.75
N LEU A 228 4.44 -1.71 -12.77
CA LEU A 228 4.19 -2.86 -11.91
C LEU A 228 5.46 -3.33 -11.20
N ALA A 229 5.34 -3.66 -9.92
CA ALA A 229 6.37 -4.31 -9.13
C ALA A 229 5.81 -5.54 -8.41
N THR A 230 6.43 -6.70 -8.63
CA THR A 230 6.21 -7.93 -7.86
C THR A 230 7.54 -8.37 -7.25
N TYR A 231 7.50 -8.99 -6.08
CA TYR A 231 8.67 -9.57 -5.43
C TYR A 231 8.59 -11.10 -5.43
N GLY A 232 9.72 -11.73 -5.77
CA GLY A 232 9.83 -13.19 -5.83
C GLY A 232 9.42 -13.78 -7.19
N ILE A 233 10.19 -14.79 -7.63
CA ILE A 233 9.99 -15.44 -8.93
C ILE A 233 8.63 -16.17 -8.96
N LEU A 234 8.27 -16.86 -7.86
CA LEU A 234 7.01 -17.59 -7.76
C LEU A 234 5.81 -16.62 -7.89
N ASN A 235 5.82 -15.49 -7.19
CA ASN A 235 4.75 -14.50 -7.31
C ASN A 235 4.66 -13.94 -8.72
N LYS A 236 5.79 -13.70 -9.39
CA LYS A 236 5.82 -13.24 -10.77
C LYS A 236 5.23 -14.30 -11.73
N LEU A 237 5.56 -15.57 -11.54
CA LEU A 237 4.97 -16.66 -12.33
C LEU A 237 3.47 -16.78 -12.11
N LEU A 238 3.01 -16.70 -10.86
CA LEU A 238 1.58 -16.72 -10.52
C LEU A 238 0.82 -15.57 -11.17
N THR A 239 1.37 -14.35 -11.13
CA THR A 239 0.71 -13.18 -11.73
C THR A 239 0.64 -13.29 -13.25
N VAL A 240 1.69 -13.75 -13.91
CA VAL A 240 1.68 -13.94 -15.38
C VAL A 240 0.75 -15.08 -15.77
N SER A 241 0.86 -16.26 -15.13
CA SER A 241 0.03 -17.42 -15.47
C SER A 241 -1.47 -17.17 -15.25
N SER A 242 -1.83 -16.39 -14.21
CA SER A 242 -3.24 -16.07 -13.93
C SER A 242 -3.90 -15.20 -15.02
N GLN A 243 -3.12 -14.45 -15.79
CA GLN A 243 -3.63 -13.62 -16.90
C GLN A 243 -4.02 -14.47 -18.14
N PHE A 244 -3.34 -15.60 -18.34
CA PHE A 244 -3.58 -16.50 -19.47
C PHE A 244 -4.49 -17.68 -19.13
N ALA A 245 -4.63 -18.04 -17.86
CA ALA A 245 -5.44 -19.17 -17.45
C ALA A 245 -6.94 -18.85 -17.53
N PRO A 246 -7.79 -19.83 -17.90
CA PRO A 246 -9.24 -19.66 -17.87
C PRO A 246 -9.72 -19.24 -16.47
N LYS A 247 -10.57 -18.20 -16.40
CA LYS A 247 -11.07 -17.65 -15.13
C LYS A 247 -11.76 -18.69 -14.24
N GLY A 248 -12.39 -19.72 -14.81
CA GLY A 248 -12.98 -20.82 -14.07
C GLY A 248 -11.95 -21.65 -13.29
N LEU A 249 -10.83 -21.94 -13.94
CA LEU A 249 -9.74 -22.72 -13.34
C LEU A 249 -9.01 -21.93 -12.25
N THR A 250 -8.67 -20.66 -12.52
CA THR A 250 -8.00 -19.80 -11.55
C THR A 250 -8.84 -19.62 -10.27
N ARG A 251 -10.18 -19.49 -10.42
CA ARG A 251 -11.11 -19.39 -9.30
C ARG A 251 -11.14 -20.66 -8.44
N LEU A 252 -11.16 -21.83 -9.07
CA LEU A 252 -11.16 -23.11 -8.34
C LEU A 252 -9.85 -23.33 -7.59
N ILE A 253 -8.72 -23.09 -8.25
CA ILE A 253 -7.39 -23.21 -7.62
C ILE A 253 -7.28 -22.23 -6.44
N ALA A 254 -7.64 -20.97 -6.64
CA ALA A 254 -7.59 -19.95 -5.59
C ALA A 254 -8.48 -20.35 -4.39
N LYS A 255 -9.68 -20.90 -4.63
CA LYS A 255 -10.57 -21.38 -3.57
C LYS A 255 -9.88 -22.46 -2.73
N GLU A 256 -9.32 -23.49 -3.34
CA GLU A 256 -8.68 -24.58 -2.61
C GLU A 256 -7.41 -24.13 -1.89
N VAL A 257 -6.57 -23.32 -2.55
CA VAL A 257 -5.35 -22.77 -1.93
C VAL A 257 -5.70 -21.95 -0.69
N LEU A 258 -6.65 -21.03 -0.78
CA LEU A 258 -7.05 -20.18 0.35
C LEU A 258 -7.76 -20.95 1.45
N ARG A 259 -8.62 -21.93 1.11
CA ARG A 259 -9.27 -22.83 2.08
C ARG A 259 -8.27 -23.64 2.88
N LEU A 260 -7.23 -24.14 2.21
CA LEU A 260 -6.18 -24.96 2.84
C LEU A 260 -5.16 -24.13 3.62
N ALA A 261 -4.99 -22.87 3.29
CA ALA A 261 -4.01 -21.98 3.90
C ALA A 261 -4.38 -21.54 5.31
N VAL A 262 -5.68 -21.58 5.63
CA VAL A 262 -6.22 -21.17 6.91
C VAL A 262 -6.83 -22.38 7.60
N LYS A 263 -6.25 -22.82 8.69
CA LYS A 263 -6.90 -23.77 9.61
C LYS A 263 -8.04 -23.04 10.32
N LYS A 264 -9.20 -23.68 10.39
CA LYS A 264 -10.30 -23.25 11.26
C LYS A 264 -9.88 -23.33 12.71
#